data_2ecf81ecaad1bca518609a8b624931f8
#
_entry.id   2ecf81ecaad1bca518609a8b624931f8
#
_cell.length_a   1.000
_cell.length_b   1.000
_cell.length_c   1.000
_cell.angle_alpha   90.00
_cell.angle_beta   90.00
_cell.angle_gamma   90.00
#
_symmetry.space_group_name_H-M   'P 1'
#
loop_
_entity.id
_entity.type
_entity.pdbx_description
1 polymer ?
#
loop_
_entity_poly.entity_id
_entity_poly.type
_entity_poly.pdbx_seq_one_letter_code
_entity_poly.pdbx_strand_id
1 'polypeptide(L)'
;MSRLMLLAALLLPLPVRAQARAPGDTMPRDTTPPAAYFGVTEYQLARQKLEQDMQRGGFSVYIIADMEGLAGAVRNATEMRPVSRGGSPQHERFRQELTDEVNALIAGARAAGATQFIVNEGHGGTLFRNILVDRLDPEAILIRGYPKPIVMSTGMNPMVDAMMIVGAHANAGSPGIIAHNFAFDYFAINDKILNEAGIAAFIGGEMGVPMALASGDDVLVAETREMLGPLETVTVKTAFSRSAAAVMPPATVHRELRHAAARAVRRVKAGELRPLTLEKPYRVRFCLRKSFTEDAWVTETVRRLEGIDLDARRGCFGYTSESAEAVGNLLNEIEWTVLKP
;
A
#
# COMPACT_ATOMS: atom_id res chain seq x y z
N MET A 1 -36.94 34.02 -63.91
CA MET A 1 -36.84 34.03 -62.43
C MET A 1 -36.67 32.63 -61.95
N SER A 2 -35.41 32.18 -61.90
CA SER A 2 -35.03 30.80 -61.45
C SER A 2 -34.67 30.80 -59.96
N ARG A 3 -35.36 29.97 -59.18
CA ARG A 3 -35.08 29.74 -57.79
C ARG A 3 -33.99 28.65 -57.68
N LEU A 4 -32.81 29.03 -57.21
CA LEU A 4 -31.78 28.08 -56.78
C LEU A 4 -32.17 27.48 -55.39
N MET A 5 -32.40 26.19 -55.32
CA MET A 5 -32.48 25.46 -54.06
C MET A 5 -31.07 25.04 -53.65
N LEU A 6 -30.60 25.56 -52.53
CA LEU A 6 -29.38 25.11 -51.85
C LEU A 6 -29.72 23.83 -51.07
N LEU A 7 -29.16 22.69 -51.47
CA LEU A 7 -29.16 21.47 -50.67
C LEU A 7 -28.05 21.59 -49.64
N ALA A 8 -28.40 21.76 -48.35
CA ALA A 8 -27.47 21.59 -47.25
C ALA A 8 -27.31 20.10 -46.94
N ALA A 9 -26.16 19.52 -47.29
CA ALA A 9 -25.81 18.17 -46.89
C ALA A 9 -25.43 18.15 -45.40
N LEU A 10 -26.27 17.54 -44.56
CA LEU A 10 -25.96 17.22 -43.19
C LEU A 10 -24.89 16.10 -43.20
N LEU A 11 -23.65 16.44 -42.87
CA LEU A 11 -22.61 15.49 -42.53
C LEU A 11 -22.89 14.97 -41.10
N LEU A 12 -23.54 13.83 -41.00
CA LEU A 12 -23.60 13.05 -39.73
C LEU A 12 -22.20 12.46 -39.45
N PRO A 13 -21.69 12.59 -38.25
CA PRO A 13 -20.44 11.94 -37.88
C PRO A 13 -20.64 10.41 -37.93
N LEU A 14 -19.80 9.74 -38.69
CA LEU A 14 -19.73 8.29 -38.69
C LEU A 14 -19.42 7.79 -37.29
N PRO A 15 -20.06 6.72 -36.78
CA PRO A 15 -19.74 6.16 -35.50
C PRO A 15 -18.31 5.62 -35.56
N VAL A 16 -17.46 6.10 -34.62
CA VAL A 16 -16.15 5.52 -34.35
C VAL A 16 -16.40 4.08 -33.90
N ARG A 17 -16.20 3.14 -34.82
CA ARG A 17 -16.17 1.72 -34.47
C ARG A 17 -15.01 1.52 -33.48
N ALA A 18 -15.35 1.28 -32.23
CA ALA A 18 -14.40 0.69 -31.30
C ALA A 18 -13.87 -0.58 -31.95
N GLN A 19 -12.58 -0.59 -32.31
CA GLN A 19 -11.91 -1.80 -32.73
C GLN A 19 -11.95 -2.76 -31.57
N ALA A 20 -12.76 -3.82 -31.71
CA ALA A 20 -12.70 -4.95 -30.79
C ALA A 20 -11.26 -5.49 -30.85
N ARG A 21 -10.60 -5.52 -29.70
CA ARG A 21 -9.31 -6.19 -29.55
C ARG A 21 -9.46 -7.63 -30.03
N ALA A 22 -8.55 -8.07 -30.87
CA ALA A 22 -8.47 -9.45 -31.29
C ALA A 22 -8.31 -10.34 -30.03
N PRO A 23 -9.05 -11.46 -29.93
CA PRO A 23 -8.81 -12.42 -28.86
C PRO A 23 -7.47 -13.10 -29.14
N GLY A 24 -6.43 -12.76 -28.38
CA GLY A 24 -5.11 -13.36 -28.55
C GLY A 24 -3.93 -12.57 -28.01
N ASP A 25 -4.10 -11.30 -27.66
CA ASP A 25 -3.00 -10.48 -27.10
C ASP A 25 -2.95 -10.62 -25.57
N THR A 26 -2.79 -11.86 -25.10
CA THR A 26 -2.32 -12.10 -23.76
C THR A 26 -0.80 -12.04 -23.81
N MET A 27 -0.21 -10.99 -23.21
CA MET A 27 1.21 -11.06 -22.87
C MET A 27 1.49 -12.42 -22.23
N PRO A 28 2.59 -13.10 -22.60
CA PRO A 28 2.92 -14.36 -21.95
C PRO A 28 2.89 -14.14 -20.44
N ARG A 29 2.13 -14.96 -19.72
CA ARG A 29 2.12 -14.91 -18.26
C ARG A 29 3.55 -15.20 -17.82
N ASP A 30 4.19 -14.21 -17.21
CA ASP A 30 5.47 -14.46 -16.56
C ASP A 30 5.19 -15.40 -15.37
N THR A 31 5.57 -16.64 -15.52
CA THR A 31 5.37 -17.70 -14.53
C THR A 31 6.60 -17.84 -13.63
N THR A 32 7.61 -16.98 -13.79
CA THR A 32 8.81 -17.03 -12.95
C THR A 32 8.46 -16.66 -11.51
N PRO A 33 8.77 -17.50 -10.50
CA PRO A 33 8.50 -17.17 -9.11
C PRO A 33 9.25 -15.91 -8.68
N PRO A 34 8.74 -15.10 -7.75
CA PRO A 34 9.38 -13.89 -7.24
C PRO A 34 10.81 -14.14 -6.73
N ALA A 35 11.05 -15.29 -6.11
CA ALA A 35 12.38 -15.72 -5.66
C ALA A 35 13.40 -15.86 -6.81
N ALA A 36 12.95 -16.03 -8.05
CA ALA A 36 13.84 -16.08 -9.23
C ALA A 36 14.12 -14.69 -9.80
N TYR A 37 13.32 -13.66 -9.48
CA TYR A 37 13.60 -12.27 -9.86
C TYR A 37 14.56 -11.58 -8.91
N PHE A 38 14.55 -11.98 -7.64
CA PHE A 38 15.44 -11.45 -6.62
C PHE A 38 15.99 -12.63 -5.84
N GLY A 39 17.16 -13.12 -6.23
CA GLY A 39 17.90 -13.97 -5.30
C GLY A 39 17.93 -13.25 -3.95
N VAL A 40 17.71 -13.98 -2.84
CA VAL A 40 17.80 -13.43 -1.47
C VAL A 40 19.07 -12.58 -1.31
N THR A 41 20.14 -12.97 -1.97
CA THR A 41 21.44 -12.28 -2.01
C THR A 41 21.36 -10.89 -2.67
N GLU A 42 20.65 -10.75 -3.79
CA GLU A 42 20.58 -9.46 -4.51
C GLU A 42 19.76 -8.43 -3.75
N TYR A 43 18.66 -8.84 -3.13
CA TYR A 43 17.88 -7.98 -2.24
C TYR A 43 18.69 -7.57 -1.01
N GLN A 44 19.39 -8.51 -0.38
CA GLN A 44 20.24 -8.22 0.77
C GLN A 44 21.36 -7.24 0.43
N LEU A 45 22.01 -7.39 -0.73
CA LEU A 45 23.01 -6.44 -1.20
C LEU A 45 22.43 -5.04 -1.46
N ALA A 46 21.25 -4.96 -2.09
CA ALA A 46 20.58 -3.69 -2.32
C ALA A 46 20.19 -3.01 -0.99
N ARG A 47 19.68 -3.78 -0.03
CA ARG A 47 19.35 -3.28 1.31
C ARG A 47 20.61 -2.81 2.05
N GLN A 48 21.70 -3.59 2.04
CA GLN A 48 22.98 -3.20 2.66
C GLN A 48 23.53 -1.90 2.08
N LYS A 49 23.41 -1.70 0.76
CA LYS A 49 23.80 -0.44 0.13
C LYS A 49 22.95 0.73 0.63
N LEU A 50 21.63 0.55 0.71
CA LEU A 50 20.74 1.56 1.27
C LEU A 50 21.09 1.88 2.72
N GLU A 51 21.36 0.85 3.55
CA GLU A 51 21.82 1.03 4.94
C GLU A 51 23.14 1.81 5.02
N GLN A 52 24.12 1.51 4.15
CA GLN A 52 25.39 2.24 4.10
C GLN A 52 25.22 3.70 3.71
N ASP A 53 24.32 3.99 2.77
CA ASP A 53 23.99 5.36 2.38
C ASP A 53 23.29 6.13 3.52
N MET A 54 22.49 5.44 4.36
CA MET A 54 21.83 6.00 5.55
C MET A 54 22.76 6.21 6.74
N GLN A 55 23.83 5.44 6.89
CA GLN A 55 24.80 5.55 8.01
C GLN A 55 25.52 6.91 8.10
N ARG A 56 25.36 7.78 7.11
CA ARG A 56 26.02 9.10 7.09
C ARG A 56 25.44 10.13 8.06
N GLY A 57 24.52 9.72 8.93
CA GLY A 57 24.01 10.47 10.07
C GLY A 57 22.74 11.24 9.77
N GLY A 58 21.83 11.21 10.75
CA GLY A 58 20.57 11.94 10.71
C GLY A 58 19.40 11.07 11.18
N PHE A 59 18.23 11.68 11.31
CA PHE A 59 16.99 10.99 11.67
C PHE A 59 16.27 10.58 10.38
N SER A 60 16.02 9.30 10.23
CA SER A 60 15.46 8.69 9.00
C SER A 60 13.98 8.29 9.17
N VAL A 61 13.16 8.61 8.17
CA VAL A 61 11.74 8.31 8.14
C VAL A 61 11.42 7.44 6.93
N TYR A 62 10.76 6.31 7.18
CA TYR A 62 10.21 5.43 6.16
C TYR A 62 8.72 5.71 5.99
N ILE A 63 8.29 6.05 4.79
CA ILE A 63 6.90 6.41 4.47
C ILE A 63 6.31 5.38 3.53
N ILE A 64 5.23 4.73 3.96
CA ILE A 64 4.40 3.88 3.10
C ILE A 64 3.32 4.77 2.47
N ALA A 65 3.24 4.75 1.15
CA ALA A 65 2.30 5.54 0.38
C ALA A 65 1.21 4.65 -0.22
N ASP A 66 0.04 4.66 0.39
CA ASP A 66 -1.15 3.92 -0.04
C ASP A 66 -2.22 4.89 -0.56
N MET A 67 -3.26 4.40 -1.25
CA MET A 67 -4.17 5.27 -1.98
C MET A 67 -5.62 5.23 -1.48
N GLU A 68 -6.06 4.13 -0.94
CA GLU A 68 -7.44 3.90 -0.52
C GLU A 68 -7.89 4.84 0.59
N GLY A 69 -6.97 5.18 1.48
CA GLY A 69 -7.21 6.07 2.61
C GLY A 69 -7.10 7.56 2.32
N LEU A 70 -6.76 7.98 1.08
CA LEU A 70 -6.75 9.39 0.69
C LEU A 70 -8.14 10.02 0.92
N ALA A 71 -8.18 11.31 1.26
CA ALA A 71 -9.44 11.98 1.59
C ALA A 71 -10.48 11.87 0.46
N GLY A 72 -10.05 12.08 -0.78
CA GLY A 72 -10.91 12.03 -1.96
C GLY A 72 -11.33 10.62 -2.41
N ALA A 73 -10.67 9.57 -1.95
CA ALA A 73 -10.94 8.19 -2.32
C ALA A 73 -12.08 7.62 -1.47
N VAL A 74 -13.30 7.54 -2.01
CA VAL A 74 -14.48 7.09 -1.25
C VAL A 74 -15.23 5.94 -1.92
N ARG A 75 -14.88 5.60 -3.14
CA ARG A 75 -15.50 4.54 -3.89
C ARG A 75 -14.50 3.43 -4.18
N ASN A 76 -14.96 2.33 -4.72
CA ASN A 76 -14.19 1.10 -4.88
C ASN A 76 -12.84 1.28 -5.63
N ALA A 77 -12.04 0.22 -5.59
CA ALA A 77 -10.71 0.15 -6.21
C ALA A 77 -10.65 0.51 -7.72
N THR A 78 -11.80 0.59 -8.44
CA THR A 78 -11.80 1.00 -9.86
C THR A 78 -11.44 2.46 -10.05
N GLU A 79 -11.74 3.34 -9.07
CA GLU A 79 -11.34 4.75 -9.13
C GLU A 79 -9.82 4.93 -9.00
N MET A 80 -9.16 3.99 -8.34
CA MET A 80 -7.72 4.01 -8.06
C MET A 80 -6.90 3.17 -9.05
N ARG A 81 -7.49 2.80 -10.18
CA ARG A 81 -6.80 2.14 -11.30
C ARG A 81 -6.74 3.05 -12.50
N PRO A 82 -5.66 3.00 -13.31
CA PRO A 82 -5.60 3.74 -14.57
C PRO A 82 -6.64 3.23 -15.57
N VAL A 83 -7.09 4.11 -16.45
CA VAL A 83 -8.07 3.77 -17.50
C VAL A 83 -7.60 2.58 -18.34
N SER A 84 -6.31 2.49 -18.63
CA SER A 84 -5.69 1.38 -19.37
C SER A 84 -5.84 0.00 -18.69
N ARG A 85 -6.20 -0.02 -17.41
CA ARG A 85 -6.46 -1.23 -16.60
C ARG A 85 -7.92 -1.33 -16.16
N GLY A 86 -8.84 -0.72 -16.89
CA GLY A 86 -10.28 -0.74 -16.59
C GLY A 86 -10.67 0.17 -15.42
N GLY A 87 -9.84 1.14 -15.10
CA GLY A 87 -10.08 2.12 -14.03
C GLY A 87 -10.70 3.43 -14.52
N SER A 88 -10.43 4.52 -13.83
CA SER A 88 -11.05 5.83 -13.95
C SER A 88 -10.03 6.94 -14.20
N PRO A 89 -10.40 8.04 -14.89
CA PRO A 89 -9.60 9.26 -14.96
C PRO A 89 -9.30 9.89 -13.60
N GLN A 90 -10.07 9.57 -12.55
CA GLN A 90 -9.83 10.00 -11.17
C GLN A 90 -8.48 9.50 -10.63
N HIS A 91 -7.97 8.39 -11.16
CA HIS A 91 -6.70 7.84 -10.76
C HIS A 91 -5.55 8.86 -10.84
N GLU A 92 -5.47 9.67 -11.91
CA GLU A 92 -4.42 10.69 -12.03
C GLU A 92 -4.53 11.78 -10.95
N ARG A 93 -5.75 12.14 -10.55
CA ARG A 93 -5.98 13.05 -9.44
C ARG A 93 -5.51 12.44 -8.12
N PHE A 94 -5.81 11.17 -7.87
CA PHE A 94 -5.35 10.48 -6.66
C PHE A 94 -3.83 10.33 -6.62
N ARG A 95 -3.17 10.15 -7.76
CA ARG A 95 -1.70 10.17 -7.82
C ARG A 95 -1.12 11.51 -7.39
N GLN A 96 -1.75 12.61 -7.82
CA GLN A 96 -1.34 13.95 -7.39
C GLN A 96 -1.57 14.12 -5.89
N GLU A 97 -2.76 13.78 -5.40
CA GLU A 97 -3.13 13.88 -3.99
C GLU A 97 -2.18 13.05 -3.11
N LEU A 98 -1.90 11.79 -3.48
CA LEU A 98 -0.95 10.93 -2.76
C LEU A 98 0.45 11.53 -2.70
N THR A 99 0.95 12.07 -3.83
CA THR A 99 2.28 12.68 -3.88
C THR A 99 2.35 13.91 -3.00
N ASP A 100 1.30 14.75 -3.01
CA ASP A 100 1.22 15.96 -2.20
C ASP A 100 1.08 15.63 -0.70
N GLU A 101 0.35 14.57 -0.32
CA GLU A 101 0.26 14.09 1.07
C GLU A 101 1.60 13.53 1.57
N VAL A 102 2.33 12.75 0.75
CA VAL A 102 3.69 12.28 1.07
C VAL A 102 4.64 13.47 1.28
N ASN A 103 4.62 14.45 0.38
CA ASN A 103 5.42 15.65 0.52
C ASN A 103 5.07 16.47 1.79
N ALA A 104 3.80 16.47 2.19
CA ALA A 104 3.38 17.10 3.45
C ALA A 104 3.96 16.39 4.68
N LEU A 105 4.00 15.03 4.68
CA LEU A 105 4.68 14.28 5.73
C LEU A 105 6.17 14.56 5.77
N ILE A 106 6.84 14.55 4.63
CA ILE A 106 8.29 14.87 4.52
C ILE A 106 8.58 16.25 5.06
N ALA A 107 7.81 17.26 4.66
CA ALA A 107 7.99 18.64 5.12
C ALA A 107 7.79 18.76 6.64
N GLY A 108 6.83 18.07 7.22
CA GLY A 108 6.58 18.04 8.66
C GLY A 108 7.70 17.34 9.43
N ALA A 109 8.12 16.18 8.96
CA ALA A 109 9.21 15.41 9.56
C ALA A 109 10.55 16.17 9.49
N ARG A 110 10.85 16.81 8.35
CA ARG A 110 12.03 17.67 8.16
C ARG A 110 12.03 18.83 9.14
N ALA A 111 10.89 19.49 9.34
CA ALA A 111 10.75 20.58 10.32
C ALA A 111 11.02 20.14 11.77
N ALA A 112 10.91 18.86 12.08
CA ALA A 112 11.25 18.25 13.37
C ALA A 112 12.66 17.62 13.39
N GLY A 113 13.46 17.84 12.33
CA GLY A 113 14.85 17.41 12.24
C GLY A 113 15.05 16.00 11.72
N ALA A 114 14.14 15.49 10.90
CA ALA A 114 14.41 14.35 10.03
C ALA A 114 15.19 14.82 8.80
N THR A 115 16.14 14.00 8.36
CA THR A 115 17.07 14.35 7.28
C THR A 115 17.11 13.32 6.16
N GLN A 116 16.49 12.16 6.35
CA GLN A 116 16.49 11.07 5.38
C GLN A 116 15.07 10.54 5.22
N PHE A 117 14.65 10.33 3.97
CA PHE A 117 13.30 9.92 3.63
C PHE A 117 13.33 8.78 2.64
N ILE A 118 12.69 7.66 3.01
CA ILE A 118 12.44 6.54 2.12
C ILE A 118 10.93 6.48 1.92
N VAL A 119 10.48 6.55 0.68
CA VAL A 119 9.07 6.40 0.30
C VAL A 119 8.90 5.06 -0.40
N ASN A 120 8.01 4.20 0.10
CA ASN A 120 7.66 2.95 -0.54
C ASN A 120 6.20 2.97 -0.97
N GLU A 121 5.95 2.73 -2.24
CA GLU A 121 4.59 2.67 -2.78
C GLU A 121 3.83 1.45 -2.24
N GLY A 122 2.67 1.65 -1.60
CA GLY A 122 1.81 0.62 -1.00
C GLY A 122 0.69 0.12 -1.90
N HIS A 123 0.11 0.99 -2.75
CA HIS A 123 -1.07 0.68 -3.56
C HIS A 123 -0.74 -0.13 -4.82
N GLY A 124 -1.41 -1.29 -4.98
CA GLY A 124 -1.14 -2.24 -6.06
C GLY A 124 -1.74 -1.90 -7.44
N GLY A 125 -2.64 -0.94 -7.54
CA GLY A 125 -3.45 -0.66 -8.74
C GLY A 125 -2.67 -0.38 -10.03
N THR A 126 -1.44 0.13 -9.93
CA THR A 126 -0.52 0.40 -11.05
C THR A 126 0.73 -0.46 -10.99
N LEU A 127 0.71 -1.57 -10.27
CA LEU A 127 1.92 -2.32 -9.91
C LEU A 127 2.92 -1.41 -9.18
N PHE A 128 2.44 -0.70 -8.17
CA PHE A 128 3.23 0.18 -7.31
C PHE A 128 3.99 1.28 -8.09
N ARG A 129 3.26 2.04 -8.93
CA ARG A 129 3.78 3.18 -9.72
C ARG A 129 2.84 4.38 -9.62
N ASN A 130 2.41 4.72 -8.40
CA ASN A 130 1.39 5.73 -8.14
C ASN A 130 2.00 7.12 -7.94
N ILE A 131 3.15 7.21 -7.27
CA ILE A 131 3.83 8.50 -7.00
C ILE A 131 4.28 9.17 -8.30
N LEU A 132 4.03 10.46 -8.41
CA LEU A 132 4.56 11.33 -9.47
C LEU A 132 6.00 11.70 -9.12
N VAL A 133 6.96 11.02 -9.75
CA VAL A 133 8.39 11.13 -9.42
C VAL A 133 8.92 12.55 -9.59
N ASP A 134 8.44 13.25 -10.60
CA ASP A 134 8.79 14.64 -10.92
C ASP A 134 8.23 15.67 -9.93
N ARG A 135 7.31 15.25 -9.07
CA ARG A 135 6.69 16.09 -8.01
C ARG A 135 7.07 15.66 -6.61
N LEU A 136 7.67 14.49 -6.45
CA LEU A 136 8.14 14.01 -5.15
C LEU A 136 9.31 14.89 -4.66
N ASP A 137 9.39 15.07 -3.35
CA ASP A 137 10.51 15.74 -2.70
C ASP A 137 11.85 15.19 -3.22
N PRO A 138 12.76 16.02 -3.72
CA PRO A 138 13.99 15.58 -4.41
C PRO A 138 15.00 14.86 -3.50
N GLU A 139 14.87 14.97 -2.19
CA GLU A 139 15.73 14.27 -1.22
C GLU A 139 15.16 12.90 -0.81
N ALA A 140 13.96 12.52 -1.30
CA ALA A 140 13.34 11.24 -1.00
C ALA A 140 13.87 10.13 -1.91
N ILE A 141 14.19 8.98 -1.34
CA ILE A 141 14.44 7.74 -2.07
C ILE A 141 13.09 7.06 -2.31
N LEU A 142 12.72 6.82 -3.57
CA LEU A 142 11.47 6.16 -3.92
C LEU A 142 11.68 4.68 -4.26
N ILE A 143 11.04 3.80 -3.50
CA ILE A 143 10.94 2.37 -3.79
C ILE A 143 9.62 2.12 -4.50
N ARG A 144 9.68 1.72 -5.77
CA ARG A 144 8.52 1.54 -6.63
C ARG A 144 8.64 0.33 -7.54
N GLY A 145 7.51 -0.08 -8.08
CA GLY A 145 7.43 -1.21 -9.01
C GLY A 145 7.12 -2.52 -8.30
N TYR A 146 7.02 -3.60 -9.09
CA TYR A 146 6.65 -4.92 -8.61
C TYR A 146 7.34 -5.99 -9.45
N PRO A 147 7.72 -7.15 -8.90
CA PRO A 147 7.57 -7.57 -7.50
C PRO A 147 8.53 -6.86 -6.54
N LYS A 148 8.14 -6.76 -5.28
CA LYS A 148 8.95 -6.23 -4.18
C LYS A 148 9.07 -7.29 -3.07
N PRO A 149 10.28 -7.63 -2.60
CA PRO A 149 10.50 -8.79 -1.71
C PRO A 149 9.64 -8.81 -0.44
N ILE A 150 9.36 -7.64 0.16
CA ILE A 150 8.57 -7.53 1.40
C ILE A 150 7.39 -6.56 1.18
N VAL A 151 6.82 -6.55 -0.01
CA VAL A 151 5.69 -5.70 -0.40
C VAL A 151 5.90 -4.24 0.03
N MET A 152 5.01 -3.70 0.86
CA MET A 152 5.07 -2.30 1.32
C MET A 152 6.17 -2.03 2.38
N SER A 153 6.87 -3.04 2.86
CA SER A 153 8.01 -2.90 3.78
C SER A 153 9.37 -3.13 3.10
N THR A 154 9.40 -3.24 1.77
CA THR A 154 10.67 -3.41 1.02
C THR A 154 11.61 -2.23 1.27
N GLY A 155 12.86 -2.52 1.61
CA GLY A 155 13.86 -1.51 1.99
C GLY A 155 13.81 -1.08 3.46
N MET A 156 12.85 -1.58 4.26
CA MET A 156 12.86 -1.41 5.71
C MET A 156 14.13 -2.04 6.28
N ASN A 157 14.80 -1.32 7.18
CA ASN A 157 16.06 -1.76 7.77
C ASN A 157 16.26 -1.11 9.15
N PRO A 158 17.18 -1.61 10.00
CA PRO A 158 17.39 -1.11 11.36
C PRO A 158 17.92 0.33 11.45
N MET A 159 18.32 0.96 10.35
CA MET A 159 18.78 2.35 10.31
C MET A 159 17.62 3.35 10.19
N VAL A 160 16.38 2.85 10.02
CA VAL A 160 15.17 3.65 10.04
C VAL A 160 14.78 3.97 11.48
N ASP A 161 14.54 5.25 11.79
CA ASP A 161 14.14 5.69 13.13
C ASP A 161 12.63 5.69 13.34
N ALA A 162 11.86 5.96 12.29
CA ALA A 162 10.40 6.05 12.37
C ALA A 162 9.74 5.58 11.08
N MET A 163 8.59 4.92 11.22
CA MET A 163 7.72 4.54 10.10
C MET A 163 6.44 5.37 10.14
N MET A 164 5.96 5.79 8.97
CA MET A 164 4.68 6.47 8.77
C MET A 164 3.93 5.80 7.62
N ILE A 165 2.60 5.77 7.68
CA ILE A 165 1.76 5.33 6.57
C ILE A 165 0.72 6.39 6.24
N VAL A 166 0.62 6.76 4.96
CA VAL A 166 -0.37 7.71 4.44
C VAL A 166 -1.32 7.01 3.48
N GLY A 167 -2.58 7.40 3.50
CA GLY A 167 -3.60 6.82 2.63
C GLY A 167 -3.98 5.37 2.97
N ALA A 168 -3.76 4.94 4.20
CA ALA A 168 -4.10 3.61 4.67
C ALA A 168 -5.61 3.41 4.85
N HIS A 169 -6.06 2.18 4.79
CA HIS A 169 -7.46 1.79 4.92
C HIS A 169 -7.68 0.77 6.04
N ALA A 170 -8.93 0.65 6.49
CA ALA A 170 -9.32 -0.31 7.51
C ALA A 170 -9.23 -1.76 7.03
N ASN A 171 -9.19 -2.70 7.97
CA ASN A 171 -9.06 -4.14 7.73
C ASN A 171 -10.22 -4.71 6.92
N ALA A 172 -9.99 -5.86 6.30
CA ALA A 172 -11.04 -6.63 5.64
C ALA A 172 -12.21 -6.91 6.60
N GLY A 173 -13.45 -6.72 6.12
CA GLY A 173 -14.65 -6.90 6.92
C GLY A 173 -15.07 -5.71 7.77
N SER A 174 -14.21 -4.72 8.00
CA SER A 174 -14.52 -3.49 8.74
C SER A 174 -15.47 -2.57 7.98
N PRO A 175 -16.20 -1.68 8.69
CA PRO A 175 -17.12 -0.74 8.05
C PRO A 175 -16.44 0.48 7.39
N GLY A 176 -15.10 0.53 7.38
CA GLY A 176 -14.32 1.60 6.76
C GLY A 176 -14.44 1.69 5.24
N ILE A 177 -13.99 2.82 4.71
CA ILE A 177 -13.98 3.09 3.26
C ILE A 177 -12.98 2.14 2.57
N ILE A 178 -13.45 1.41 1.55
CA ILE A 178 -12.63 0.48 0.74
C ILE A 178 -11.86 -0.53 1.61
N ALA A 179 -12.37 -0.84 2.78
CA ALA A 179 -11.72 -1.73 3.75
C ALA A 179 -11.40 -3.11 3.14
N HIS A 180 -10.14 -3.50 3.21
CA HIS A 180 -9.63 -4.80 2.75
C HIS A 180 -8.27 -5.10 3.42
N ASN A 181 -7.59 -6.18 3.04
CA ASN A 181 -6.26 -6.47 3.52
C ASN A 181 -5.54 -7.35 2.47
N PHE A 182 -4.67 -6.79 1.65
CA PHE A 182 -4.00 -7.49 0.54
C PHE A 182 -4.94 -8.47 -0.19
N ALA A 183 -4.54 -9.73 -0.32
CA ALA A 183 -5.36 -10.83 -0.87
C ALA A 183 -6.24 -11.54 0.18
N PHE A 184 -6.36 -11.02 1.41
CA PHE A 184 -6.93 -11.73 2.54
C PHE A 184 -8.27 -11.17 3.02
N ASP A 185 -9.19 -12.06 3.39
CA ASP A 185 -10.36 -11.74 4.21
C ASP A 185 -10.04 -11.84 5.72
N TYR A 186 -8.96 -12.53 6.08
CA TYR A 186 -8.45 -12.65 7.44
C TYR A 186 -6.93 -12.78 7.42
N PHE A 187 -6.25 -12.04 8.30
CA PHE A 187 -4.83 -12.15 8.55
C PHE A 187 -4.52 -11.91 10.02
N ALA A 188 -3.82 -12.81 10.65
CA ALA A 188 -3.43 -12.69 12.05
C ALA A 188 -2.04 -13.29 12.32
N ILE A 189 -1.34 -12.72 13.28
CA ILE A 189 -0.08 -13.24 13.83
C ILE A 189 -0.24 -13.43 15.33
N ASN A 190 0.00 -14.65 15.83
CA ASN A 190 -0.23 -15.02 17.22
C ASN A 190 -1.62 -14.61 17.73
N ASP A 191 -2.64 -14.90 16.92
CA ASP A 191 -4.06 -14.56 17.15
C ASP A 191 -4.38 -13.05 17.17
N LYS A 192 -3.39 -12.18 16.97
CA LYS A 192 -3.61 -10.74 16.80
C LYS A 192 -3.94 -10.44 15.34
N ILE A 193 -5.17 -9.99 15.09
CA ILE A 193 -5.60 -9.57 13.75
C ILE A 193 -4.88 -8.27 13.40
N LEU A 194 -4.28 -8.23 12.19
CA LEU A 194 -3.53 -7.07 11.71
C LEU A 194 -4.11 -6.58 10.37
N ASN A 195 -4.35 -5.28 10.26
CA ASN A 195 -4.53 -4.61 8.97
C ASN A 195 -3.15 -4.34 8.33
N GLU A 196 -3.11 -3.76 7.14
CA GLU A 196 -1.85 -3.53 6.41
C GLU A 196 -0.87 -2.63 7.16
N ALA A 197 -1.35 -1.60 7.86
CA ALA A 197 -0.53 -0.78 8.74
C ALA A 197 0.07 -1.60 9.90
N GLY A 198 -0.71 -2.51 10.47
CA GLY A 198 -0.27 -3.43 11.51
C GLY A 198 0.75 -4.46 11.03
N ILE A 199 0.59 -4.98 9.81
CA ILE A 199 1.55 -5.88 9.17
C ILE A 199 2.89 -5.16 8.95
N ALA A 200 2.84 -3.93 8.43
CA ALA A 200 4.04 -3.12 8.26
C ALA A 200 4.72 -2.79 9.61
N ALA A 201 3.92 -2.46 10.62
CA ALA A 201 4.41 -2.21 11.99
C ALA A 201 5.03 -3.46 12.62
N PHE A 202 4.51 -4.66 12.34
CA PHE A 202 5.10 -5.92 12.77
C PHE A 202 6.48 -6.15 12.15
N ILE A 203 6.60 -5.94 10.83
CA ILE A 203 7.88 -6.12 10.12
C ILE A 203 8.92 -5.09 10.61
N GLY A 204 8.55 -3.81 10.67
CA GLY A 204 9.43 -2.76 11.20
C GLY A 204 9.75 -2.97 12.69
N GLY A 205 8.79 -3.48 13.45
CA GLY A 205 8.93 -3.73 14.87
C GLY A 205 10.02 -4.75 15.23
N GLU A 206 10.22 -5.80 14.42
CA GLU A 206 11.33 -6.74 14.59
C GLU A 206 12.70 -6.06 14.40
N MET A 207 12.74 -5.00 13.59
CA MET A 207 13.94 -4.18 13.35
C MET A 207 14.08 -3.02 14.34
N GLY A 208 13.18 -2.91 15.33
CA GLY A 208 13.20 -1.84 16.32
C GLY A 208 12.54 -0.52 15.85
N VAL A 209 11.86 -0.51 14.71
CA VAL A 209 11.27 0.69 14.10
C VAL A 209 9.80 0.86 14.52
N PRO A 210 9.42 1.94 15.22
CA PRO A 210 8.03 2.19 15.58
C PRO A 210 7.21 2.73 14.41
N MET A 211 5.95 2.32 14.28
CA MET A 211 4.95 3.04 13.48
C MET A 211 4.60 4.32 14.24
N ALA A 212 4.98 5.46 13.69
CA ALA A 212 4.86 6.75 14.36
C ALA A 212 3.62 7.54 13.92
N LEU A 213 3.11 7.29 12.70
CA LEU A 213 1.95 7.97 12.17
C LEU A 213 1.17 7.08 11.20
N ALA A 214 -0.17 7.16 11.27
CA ALA A 214 -1.07 6.60 10.26
C ALA A 214 -2.16 7.61 9.87
N SER A 215 -2.51 7.68 8.57
CA SER A 215 -3.64 8.47 8.08
C SER A 215 -4.57 7.64 7.21
N GLY A 216 -5.86 7.93 7.33
CA GLY A 216 -6.94 7.25 6.61
C GLY A 216 -8.31 7.68 7.14
N ASP A 217 -9.31 6.82 7.02
CA ASP A 217 -10.62 7.08 7.62
C ASP A 217 -10.64 6.87 9.15
N ASP A 218 -11.74 7.24 9.78
CA ASP A 218 -11.93 7.12 11.22
C ASP A 218 -11.90 5.67 11.72
N VAL A 219 -12.32 4.71 10.89
CA VAL A 219 -12.29 3.27 11.22
C VAL A 219 -10.85 2.77 11.26
N LEU A 220 -10.04 3.07 10.24
CA LEU A 220 -8.60 2.77 10.25
C LEU A 220 -7.91 3.35 11.48
N VAL A 221 -8.18 4.63 11.77
CA VAL A 221 -7.55 5.32 12.91
C VAL A 221 -7.88 4.63 14.22
N ALA A 222 -9.13 4.21 14.41
CA ALA A 222 -9.54 3.46 15.60
C ALA A 222 -8.82 2.09 15.69
N GLU A 223 -8.83 1.31 14.62
CA GLU A 223 -8.15 0.00 14.56
C GLU A 223 -6.65 0.13 14.84
N THR A 224 -6.01 1.11 14.20
CA THR A 224 -4.55 1.27 14.33
C THR A 224 -4.15 1.69 15.74
N ARG A 225 -4.95 2.55 16.41
CA ARG A 225 -4.71 2.92 17.80
C ARG A 225 -4.93 1.76 18.77
N GLU A 226 -5.95 0.94 18.55
CA GLU A 226 -6.19 -0.27 19.33
C GLU A 226 -5.02 -1.26 19.19
N MET A 227 -4.50 -1.40 17.98
CA MET A 227 -3.47 -2.37 17.64
C MET A 227 -2.07 -1.96 18.09
N LEU A 228 -1.69 -0.69 17.89
CA LEU A 228 -0.33 -0.17 18.03
C LEU A 228 -0.15 0.81 19.21
N GLY A 229 -1.25 1.20 19.88
CA GLY A 229 -1.21 2.18 20.97
C GLY A 229 -1.19 3.64 20.48
N PRO A 230 -0.67 4.57 21.26
CA PRO A 230 -0.87 6.01 21.08
C PRO A 230 0.06 6.65 20.04
N LEU A 231 0.10 6.14 18.80
CA LEU A 231 0.77 6.81 17.69
C LEU A 231 0.07 8.10 17.26
N GLU A 232 0.71 8.91 16.42
CA GLU A 232 0.05 10.04 15.75
C GLU A 232 -0.92 9.51 14.67
N THR A 233 -2.08 10.13 14.56
CA THR A 233 -3.05 9.76 13.52
C THR A 233 -3.68 11.00 12.90
N VAL A 234 -4.03 10.91 11.60
CA VAL A 234 -4.80 11.92 10.90
C VAL A 234 -6.02 11.27 10.27
N THR A 235 -7.21 11.58 10.80
CA THR A 235 -8.49 11.19 10.19
C THR A 235 -8.79 12.16 9.05
N VAL A 236 -8.64 11.72 7.79
CA VAL A 236 -8.86 12.57 6.61
C VAL A 236 -10.29 12.48 6.08
N LYS A 237 -11.02 11.45 6.50
CA LYS A 237 -12.45 11.26 6.17
C LYS A 237 -13.15 10.44 7.26
N THR A 238 -14.46 10.66 7.40
CA THR A 238 -15.34 9.90 8.31
C THR A 238 -16.30 9.06 7.50
N ALA A 239 -16.29 7.75 7.69
CA ALA A 239 -17.09 6.80 6.95
C ALA A 239 -18.58 6.86 7.35
N PHE A 240 -19.49 7.05 6.40
CA PHE A 240 -20.92 6.83 6.58
C PHE A 240 -21.36 5.43 6.12
N SER A 241 -20.60 4.87 5.20
CA SER A 241 -20.70 3.49 4.70
C SER A 241 -19.38 3.10 4.08
N ARG A 242 -19.28 1.90 3.50
CA ARG A 242 -18.07 1.44 2.80
C ARG A 242 -17.72 2.25 1.52
N SER A 243 -18.60 3.16 1.08
CA SER A 243 -18.44 3.94 -0.16
C SER A 243 -19.01 5.36 -0.10
N ALA A 244 -19.24 5.89 1.09
CA ALA A 244 -19.67 7.26 1.31
C ALA A 244 -19.04 7.81 2.59
N ALA A 245 -18.48 9.02 2.54
CA ALA A 245 -17.80 9.64 3.67
C ALA A 245 -17.94 11.17 3.65
N ALA A 246 -17.82 11.78 4.82
CA ALA A 246 -17.44 13.19 4.94
C ALA A 246 -15.92 13.29 4.80
N VAL A 247 -15.44 14.14 3.87
CA VAL A 247 -14.01 14.23 3.53
C VAL A 247 -13.44 15.61 3.88
N MET A 248 -12.17 15.64 4.28
CA MET A 248 -11.44 16.88 4.47
C MET A 248 -10.96 17.45 3.12
N PRO A 249 -10.99 18.78 2.93
CA PRO A 249 -10.36 19.41 1.77
C PRO A 249 -8.84 19.17 1.78
N PRO A 250 -8.17 18.98 0.61
CA PRO A 250 -6.75 18.65 0.51
C PRO A 250 -5.83 19.62 1.28
N ALA A 251 -6.08 20.93 1.22
CA ALA A 251 -5.27 21.92 1.96
C ALA A 251 -5.31 21.68 3.49
N THR A 252 -6.43 21.24 4.03
CA THR A 252 -6.56 20.86 5.44
C THR A 252 -5.78 19.58 5.73
N VAL A 253 -5.94 18.56 4.87
CA VAL A 253 -5.19 17.29 4.99
C VAL A 253 -3.69 17.53 5.02
N HIS A 254 -3.17 18.29 4.06
CA HIS A 254 -1.73 18.59 3.99
C HIS A 254 -1.22 19.32 5.24
N ARG A 255 -2.00 20.26 5.79
CA ARG A 255 -1.65 20.95 7.03
C ARG A 255 -1.60 19.99 8.23
N GLU A 256 -2.65 19.16 8.39
CA GLU A 256 -2.73 18.21 9.51
C GLU A 256 -1.64 17.14 9.43
N LEU A 257 -1.37 16.59 8.23
CA LEU A 257 -0.27 15.64 8.00
C LEU A 257 1.09 16.24 8.36
N ARG A 258 1.34 17.50 7.94
CA ARG A 258 2.60 18.19 8.27
C ARG A 258 2.77 18.35 9.78
N HIS A 259 1.72 18.76 10.48
CA HIS A 259 1.76 18.91 11.93
C HIS A 259 1.91 17.57 12.66
N ALA A 260 1.19 16.55 12.23
CA ALA A 260 1.25 15.21 12.82
C ALA A 260 2.62 14.56 12.60
N ALA A 261 3.21 14.68 11.40
CA ALA A 261 4.55 14.17 11.11
C ALA A 261 5.61 14.82 12.00
N ALA A 262 5.52 16.13 12.19
CA ALA A 262 6.43 16.85 13.09
C ALA A 262 6.29 16.39 14.54
N ARG A 263 5.07 16.12 15.03
CA ARG A 263 4.85 15.55 16.37
C ARG A 263 5.37 14.12 16.44
N ALA A 264 5.10 13.29 15.44
CA ALA A 264 5.56 11.90 15.37
C ALA A 264 7.08 11.80 15.52
N VAL A 265 7.85 12.59 14.75
CA VAL A 265 9.32 12.63 14.85
C VAL A 265 9.77 13.04 16.26
N ARG A 266 9.17 14.10 16.84
CA ARG A 266 9.52 14.51 18.21
C ARG A 266 9.26 13.43 19.24
N ARG A 267 8.13 12.72 19.13
CA ARG A 267 7.74 11.65 20.06
C ARG A 267 8.64 10.43 19.94
N VAL A 268 9.06 10.06 18.72
CA VAL A 268 10.06 9.00 18.53
C VAL A 268 11.39 9.41 19.17
N LYS A 269 11.87 10.62 18.91
CA LYS A 269 13.11 11.15 19.53
C LYS A 269 13.04 11.20 21.06
N ALA A 270 11.85 11.42 21.62
CA ALA A 270 11.62 11.36 23.08
C ALA A 270 11.45 9.93 23.63
N GLY A 271 11.48 8.90 22.78
CA GLY A 271 11.29 7.50 23.19
C GLY A 271 9.85 7.17 23.63
N GLU A 272 8.86 8.00 23.26
CA GLU A 272 7.46 7.80 23.66
C GLU A 272 6.74 6.73 22.83
N LEU A 273 7.19 6.50 21.59
CA LEU A 273 6.61 5.53 20.67
C LEU A 273 7.47 4.26 20.67
N ARG A 274 6.81 3.10 20.77
CA ARG A 274 7.47 1.79 20.86
C ARG A 274 7.19 0.98 19.61
N PRO A 275 8.17 0.19 19.13
CA PRO A 275 7.95 -0.80 18.08
C PRO A 275 6.91 -1.84 18.50
N LEU A 276 6.13 -2.34 17.56
CA LEU A 276 5.27 -3.50 17.78
C LEU A 276 6.13 -4.76 17.88
N THR A 277 6.17 -5.37 19.05
CA THR A 277 6.87 -6.64 19.27
C THR A 277 5.86 -7.75 19.53
N LEU A 278 6.03 -8.88 18.83
CA LEU A 278 5.27 -10.10 19.08
C LEU A 278 6.21 -11.21 19.50
N GLU A 279 5.70 -12.18 20.25
CA GLU A 279 6.48 -13.34 20.70
C GLU A 279 6.76 -14.29 19.54
N LYS A 280 7.98 -14.85 19.52
CA LYS A 280 8.36 -15.91 18.58
C LYS A 280 8.03 -17.30 19.17
N PRO A 281 7.76 -18.29 18.33
CA PRO A 281 7.63 -18.23 16.88
C PRO A 281 6.35 -17.48 16.45
N TYR A 282 6.40 -16.81 15.31
CA TYR A 282 5.25 -16.14 14.71
C TYR A 282 4.32 -17.15 14.05
N ARG A 283 3.16 -17.39 14.64
CA ARG A 283 2.10 -18.22 14.06
C ARG A 283 1.20 -17.34 13.21
N VAL A 284 1.42 -17.37 11.90
CA VAL A 284 0.61 -16.64 10.90
C VAL A 284 -0.58 -17.49 10.51
N ARG A 285 -1.76 -16.88 10.49
CA ARG A 285 -3.00 -17.48 9.96
C ARG A 285 -3.63 -16.50 8.99
N PHE A 286 -3.99 -16.99 7.81
CA PHE A 286 -4.63 -16.17 6.80
C PHE A 286 -5.68 -16.95 6.01
N CYS A 287 -6.73 -16.24 5.54
CA CYS A 287 -7.74 -16.78 4.64
C CYS A 287 -7.77 -15.89 3.40
N LEU A 288 -7.61 -16.49 2.22
CA LEU A 288 -7.72 -15.75 0.95
C LEU A 288 -9.13 -15.20 0.77
N ARG A 289 -9.25 -14.06 0.12
CA ARG A 289 -10.55 -13.53 -0.30
C ARG A 289 -11.30 -14.55 -1.15
N LYS A 290 -12.62 -14.58 -1.00
CA LYS A 290 -13.49 -15.50 -1.73
C LYS A 290 -13.25 -15.47 -3.24
N SER A 291 -13.04 -14.28 -3.83
CA SER A 291 -12.74 -14.14 -5.25
C SER A 291 -11.46 -14.85 -5.71
N PHE A 292 -10.52 -15.10 -4.80
CA PHE A 292 -9.29 -15.83 -5.06
C PHE A 292 -9.39 -17.30 -4.71
N THR A 293 -10.21 -17.68 -3.71
CA THR A 293 -10.45 -19.09 -3.38
C THR A 293 -11.28 -19.80 -4.43
N GLU A 294 -12.06 -19.09 -5.22
CA GLU A 294 -12.79 -19.63 -6.38
C GLU A 294 -11.86 -19.91 -7.57
N ASP A 295 -10.64 -19.33 -7.60
CA ASP A 295 -9.60 -19.69 -8.57
C ASP A 295 -8.79 -20.88 -8.04
N ALA A 296 -9.06 -22.05 -8.61
CA ALA A 296 -8.40 -23.30 -8.22
C ALA A 296 -6.87 -23.21 -8.40
N TRP A 297 -6.39 -22.42 -9.40
CA TRP A 297 -4.97 -22.24 -9.62
C TRP A 297 -4.32 -21.42 -8.49
N VAL A 298 -4.94 -20.33 -8.04
CA VAL A 298 -4.44 -19.53 -6.91
C VAL A 298 -4.35 -20.37 -5.64
N THR A 299 -5.44 -21.08 -5.32
CA THR A 299 -5.51 -21.94 -4.11
C THR A 299 -4.46 -23.04 -4.15
N GLU A 300 -4.28 -23.71 -5.29
CA GLU A 300 -3.29 -24.78 -5.44
C GLU A 300 -1.85 -24.24 -5.41
N THR A 301 -1.60 -23.04 -5.98
CA THR A 301 -0.28 -22.41 -5.94
C THR A 301 0.08 -22.04 -4.51
N VAL A 302 -0.84 -21.44 -3.74
CA VAL A 302 -0.60 -21.11 -2.32
C VAL A 302 -0.32 -22.36 -1.49
N ARG A 303 -1.03 -23.47 -1.73
CA ARG A 303 -0.79 -24.76 -1.05
C ARG A 303 0.60 -25.34 -1.28
N ARG A 304 1.24 -24.99 -2.38
CA ARG A 304 2.58 -25.48 -2.74
C ARG A 304 3.71 -24.60 -2.22
N LEU A 305 3.40 -23.47 -1.62
CA LEU A 305 4.41 -22.63 -0.99
C LEU A 305 5.01 -23.37 0.20
N GLU A 306 6.32 -23.28 0.35
CA GLU A 306 7.06 -23.97 1.41
C GLU A 306 6.60 -23.49 2.81
N GLY A 307 6.38 -24.44 3.70
CA GLY A 307 6.00 -24.18 5.09
C GLY A 307 4.53 -23.79 5.29
N ILE A 308 3.69 -23.86 4.25
CA ILE A 308 2.25 -23.61 4.37
C ILE A 308 1.51 -24.86 4.79
N ASP A 309 0.75 -24.76 5.87
CA ASP A 309 -0.19 -25.75 6.33
C ASP A 309 -1.64 -25.36 5.97
N LEU A 310 -2.44 -26.34 5.53
CA LEU A 310 -3.87 -26.14 5.32
C LEU A 310 -4.58 -26.08 6.67
N ASP A 311 -5.16 -24.93 7.03
CA ASP A 311 -6.16 -24.87 8.08
C ASP A 311 -7.51 -25.34 7.48
N ALA A 312 -8.07 -26.42 8.02
CA ALA A 312 -9.32 -27.04 7.54
C ALA A 312 -10.55 -26.11 7.61
N ARG A 313 -10.41 -24.91 8.15
CA ARG A 313 -11.46 -23.90 8.23
C ARG A 313 -11.53 -23.06 6.95
N ARG A 314 -12.30 -23.54 5.95
CA ARG A 314 -12.77 -22.75 4.80
C ARG A 314 -11.66 -22.11 3.91
N GLY A 315 -10.61 -22.83 3.56
CA GLY A 315 -9.56 -22.29 2.69
C GLY A 315 -8.65 -21.29 3.39
N CYS A 316 -8.51 -21.42 4.70
CA CYS A 316 -7.49 -20.74 5.47
C CYS A 316 -6.18 -21.53 5.51
N PHE A 317 -5.08 -20.87 5.79
CA PHE A 317 -3.75 -21.43 5.78
C PHE A 317 -2.99 -20.96 7.02
N GLY A 318 -2.04 -21.79 7.46
CA GLY A 318 -1.12 -21.52 8.54
C GLY A 318 0.33 -21.46 8.04
N TYR A 319 1.14 -20.64 8.69
CA TYR A 319 2.57 -20.54 8.48
C TYR A 319 3.26 -20.19 9.80
N THR A 320 4.38 -20.82 10.08
CA THR A 320 5.16 -20.53 11.31
C THR A 320 6.55 -20.07 10.93
N SER A 321 7.01 -18.97 11.54
CA SER A 321 8.31 -18.36 11.25
C SER A 321 8.96 -17.77 12.49
N GLU A 322 10.28 -17.76 12.51
CA GLU A 322 11.11 -17.03 13.48
C GLU A 322 11.49 -15.61 13.00
N SER A 323 11.08 -15.23 11.77
CA SER A 323 11.45 -13.97 11.12
C SER A 323 10.24 -13.25 10.54
N ALA A 324 10.08 -11.97 10.88
CA ALA A 324 9.08 -11.10 10.27
C ALA A 324 9.39 -10.83 8.78
N GLU A 325 10.66 -10.79 8.40
CA GLU A 325 11.08 -10.68 7.00
C GLU A 325 10.61 -11.90 6.19
N ALA A 326 10.71 -13.12 6.74
CA ALA A 326 10.22 -14.32 6.07
C ALA A 326 8.68 -14.29 5.92
N VAL A 327 7.95 -13.75 6.90
CA VAL A 327 6.50 -13.51 6.76
C VAL A 327 6.22 -12.51 5.65
N GLY A 328 6.98 -11.42 5.57
CA GLY A 328 6.86 -10.43 4.50
C GLY A 328 7.14 -11.00 3.09
N ASN A 329 8.13 -11.88 2.96
CA ASN A 329 8.41 -12.60 1.72
C ASN A 329 7.25 -13.52 1.32
N LEU A 330 6.67 -14.25 2.27
CA LEU A 330 5.48 -15.06 2.03
C LEU A 330 4.31 -14.21 1.50
N LEU A 331 4.08 -13.03 2.09
CA LEU A 331 3.05 -12.10 1.62
C LEU A 331 3.31 -11.69 0.17
N ASN A 332 4.56 -11.38 -0.18
CA ASN A 332 4.93 -11.05 -1.55
C ASN A 332 4.66 -12.21 -2.53
N GLU A 333 4.96 -13.44 -2.18
CA GLU A 333 4.70 -14.60 -3.02
C GLU A 333 3.20 -14.83 -3.25
N ILE A 334 2.39 -14.64 -2.21
CA ILE A 334 0.92 -14.74 -2.31
C ILE A 334 0.38 -13.61 -3.18
N GLU A 335 0.80 -12.37 -2.95
CA GLU A 335 0.40 -11.21 -3.76
C GLU A 335 0.81 -11.38 -5.23
N TRP A 336 2.02 -11.88 -5.50
CA TRP A 336 2.45 -12.21 -6.85
C TRP A 336 1.54 -13.22 -7.52
N THR A 337 1.15 -14.25 -6.80
CA THR A 337 0.24 -15.29 -7.29
C THR A 337 -1.12 -14.73 -7.65
N VAL A 338 -1.61 -13.76 -6.86
CA VAL A 338 -2.94 -13.15 -7.01
C VAL A 338 -2.97 -12.01 -8.03
N LEU A 339 -1.94 -11.15 -8.01
CA LEU A 339 -1.90 -9.93 -8.83
C LEU A 339 -1.40 -10.16 -10.26
N LYS A 340 -1.09 -11.37 -10.66
CA LYS A 340 -0.48 -11.68 -11.98
C LYS A 340 -0.88 -10.71 -13.08
N PRO A 341 0.10 -10.11 -13.78
CA PRO A 341 -0.15 -9.22 -14.91
C PRO A 341 -0.81 -9.91 -16.08
#